data_126cd243603c4198d627b9f64001f3f0
#
_entry.id   126cd243603c4198d627b9f64001f3f0
#
_cell.length_a   1.000
_cell.length_b   1.000
_cell.length_c   1.000
_cell.angle_alpha   90.00
_cell.angle_beta   90.00
_cell.angle_gamma   90.00
#
_symmetry.space_group_name_H-M   'P 1'
#
loop_
_entity.id
_entity.type
_entity.pdbx_description
1 polymer ?
#
loop_
_entity_poly.entity_id
_entity_poly.type
_entity_poly.pdbx_seq_one_letter_code
_entity_poly.pdbx_strand_id
1 'polypeptide(L)'
;MKKGLFVVGVFCLAFLWSAPLWAAPVTIRLANVAPVGDPRDMACVKFAELVKEKTQGNVVVEVFSGGTLGDWRVTIEGLKPGIVNAVIESIGTLEPYTKLAGIDPFPYLYRDFEHFKKVWYSETGDQLLKKIGDAGGFRLIGPMYRGARYVTSKKKFTNLEELRGLKIRAPQLKMYLKTWELLGAAPTPMAATEIYTGLQQGTVDAQENPLDFCYSYALYELCPFLIETRHVLSNDVFIFDRAYFEALPEEVQRALIEAANEVAQWRTAYSEEQEQEYVRKFKEKNVEVVAIDTAPLRERVAEIVALFPDLKEIVEEVNAVR
;
A
#
# COMPACT_ATOMS: atom_id res chain seq x y z
N MET A 1 -46.08 76.66 -29.39
CA MET A 1 -45.78 75.93 -28.12
C MET A 1 -45.62 74.48 -28.47
N LYS A 2 -44.38 73.92 -28.62
CA LYS A 2 -44.12 72.57 -28.90
C LYS A 2 -43.63 71.88 -27.63
N LYS A 3 -44.40 70.91 -27.15
CA LYS A 3 -44.03 70.09 -25.99
C LYS A 3 -43.13 68.94 -26.47
N GLY A 4 -41.86 68.94 -26.05
CA GLY A 4 -40.92 67.83 -26.28
C GLY A 4 -41.17 66.72 -25.25
N LEU A 5 -41.33 65.50 -25.73
CA LEU A 5 -41.44 64.27 -24.92
C LEU A 5 -40.05 63.71 -24.74
N PHE A 6 -39.53 63.69 -23.49
CA PHE A 6 -38.27 62.98 -23.14
C PHE A 6 -38.60 61.54 -22.80
N VAL A 7 -38.11 60.59 -23.63
CA VAL A 7 -38.19 59.16 -23.34
C VAL A 7 -36.85 58.79 -22.65
N VAL A 8 -36.96 58.47 -21.36
CA VAL A 8 -35.81 57.90 -20.57
C VAL A 8 -35.81 56.37 -20.81
N GLY A 9 -34.87 55.94 -21.58
CA GLY A 9 -34.64 54.48 -21.79
C GLY A 9 -33.91 53.94 -20.58
N VAL A 10 -34.60 53.09 -19.80
CA VAL A 10 -33.96 52.25 -18.74
C VAL A 10 -33.30 51.06 -19.38
N PHE A 11 -31.99 51.04 -19.44
CA PHE A 11 -31.20 49.89 -19.83
C PHE A 11 -31.10 48.94 -18.63
N CYS A 12 -31.93 47.89 -18.58
CA CYS A 12 -31.74 46.76 -17.66
C CYS A 12 -30.54 45.90 -18.13
N LEU A 13 -29.37 46.10 -17.52
CA LEU A 13 -28.27 45.16 -17.64
C LEU A 13 -28.66 43.83 -16.93
N ALA A 14 -29.14 42.86 -17.67
CA ALA A 14 -29.29 41.49 -17.19
C ALA A 14 -27.88 40.89 -16.96
N PHE A 15 -27.43 40.86 -15.71
CA PHE A 15 -26.31 40.03 -15.29
C PHE A 15 -26.73 38.56 -15.46
N LEU A 16 -26.38 37.94 -16.58
CA LEU A 16 -26.42 36.49 -16.73
C LEU A 16 -25.37 35.90 -15.77
N TRP A 17 -25.80 35.52 -14.59
CA TRP A 17 -25.09 34.61 -13.74
C TRP A 17 -25.03 33.27 -14.47
N SER A 18 -23.94 33.02 -15.18
CA SER A 18 -23.62 31.68 -15.65
C SER A 18 -23.39 30.82 -14.41
N ALA A 19 -24.44 30.14 -13.94
CA ALA A 19 -24.26 29.05 -13.00
C ALA A 19 -23.31 28.05 -13.67
N PRO A 20 -22.24 27.57 -12.98
CA PRO A 20 -21.39 26.55 -13.54
C PRO A 20 -22.26 25.35 -13.88
N LEU A 21 -22.20 24.90 -15.13
CA LEU A 21 -22.79 23.62 -15.54
C LEU A 21 -22.05 22.56 -14.73
N TRP A 22 -22.65 22.05 -13.67
CA TRP A 22 -22.09 20.97 -12.88
C TRP A 22 -22.07 19.73 -13.79
N ALA A 23 -20.90 19.41 -14.29
CA ALA A 23 -20.66 18.08 -14.85
C ALA A 23 -20.98 17.06 -13.75
N ALA A 24 -21.50 15.89 -14.12
CA ALA A 24 -21.74 14.83 -13.16
C ALA A 24 -20.47 14.56 -12.35
N PRO A 25 -20.58 14.26 -11.04
CA PRO A 25 -19.42 14.00 -10.20
C PRO A 25 -18.52 12.92 -10.82
N VAL A 26 -17.21 13.15 -10.77
CA VAL A 26 -16.25 12.13 -11.17
C VAL A 26 -16.29 11.01 -10.12
N THR A 27 -16.61 9.80 -10.54
CA THR A 27 -16.59 8.63 -9.65
C THR A 27 -15.28 7.88 -9.81
N ILE A 28 -14.57 7.67 -8.70
CA ILE A 28 -13.33 6.89 -8.61
C ILE A 28 -13.62 5.59 -7.86
N ARG A 29 -13.53 4.45 -8.53
CA ARG A 29 -13.62 3.13 -7.91
C ARG A 29 -12.27 2.74 -7.33
N LEU A 30 -12.18 2.70 -5.99
CA LEU A 30 -10.97 2.35 -5.24
C LEU A 30 -11.07 0.92 -4.71
N ALA A 31 -10.21 0.04 -5.22
CA ALA A 31 -10.17 -1.36 -4.79
C ALA A 31 -9.18 -1.58 -3.64
N ASN A 32 -9.53 -2.47 -2.71
CA ASN A 32 -8.77 -2.84 -1.53
C ASN A 32 -8.99 -4.32 -1.19
N VAL A 33 -7.93 -5.09 -0.97
CA VAL A 33 -8.03 -6.52 -0.60
C VAL A 33 -8.27 -6.73 0.89
N ALA A 34 -7.98 -5.74 1.75
CA ALA A 34 -8.13 -5.86 3.19
C ALA A 34 -9.61 -5.90 3.61
N PRO A 35 -9.96 -6.66 4.64
CA PRO A 35 -11.31 -6.70 5.21
C PRO A 35 -11.78 -5.31 5.69
N VAL A 36 -13.09 -5.13 5.75
CA VAL A 36 -13.70 -3.92 6.33
C VAL A 36 -13.22 -3.74 7.78
N GLY A 37 -12.77 -2.53 8.11
CA GLY A 37 -12.23 -2.17 9.43
C GLY A 37 -10.75 -2.47 9.62
N ASP A 38 -10.09 -3.10 8.66
CA ASP A 38 -8.62 -3.18 8.61
C ASP A 38 -8.03 -1.75 8.45
N PRO A 39 -6.86 -1.45 9.01
CA PRO A 39 -6.24 -0.13 8.85
C PRO A 39 -6.01 0.33 7.40
N ARG A 40 -5.83 -0.59 6.46
CA ARG A 40 -5.78 -0.27 5.02
C ARG A 40 -7.16 0.14 4.51
N ASP A 41 -8.21 -0.55 4.94
CA ASP A 41 -9.60 -0.18 4.62
C ASP A 41 -9.97 1.18 5.23
N MET A 42 -9.60 1.41 6.50
CA MET A 42 -9.78 2.72 7.14
C MET A 42 -9.07 3.85 6.38
N ALA A 43 -7.88 3.58 5.82
CA ALA A 43 -7.17 4.53 4.97
C ALA A 43 -7.94 4.84 3.68
N CYS A 44 -8.57 3.85 3.05
CA CYS A 44 -9.44 4.05 1.88
C CYS A 44 -10.66 4.91 2.20
N VAL A 45 -11.33 4.63 3.32
CA VAL A 45 -12.50 5.40 3.77
C VAL A 45 -12.11 6.85 4.05
N LYS A 46 -11.02 7.05 4.80
CA LYS A 46 -10.51 8.40 5.09
C LYS A 46 -10.11 9.15 3.82
N PHE A 47 -9.48 8.47 2.87
CA PHE A 47 -9.15 9.06 1.56
C PHE A 47 -10.43 9.51 0.82
N ALA A 48 -11.47 8.68 0.79
CA ALA A 48 -12.73 8.99 0.15
C ALA A 48 -13.40 10.23 0.78
N GLU A 49 -13.40 10.34 2.10
CA GLU A 49 -13.94 11.47 2.85
C GLU A 49 -13.17 12.77 2.52
N LEU A 50 -11.85 12.73 2.58
CA LEU A 50 -11.00 13.89 2.30
C LEU A 50 -11.11 14.35 0.84
N VAL A 51 -11.14 13.42 -0.12
CA VAL A 51 -11.34 13.76 -1.54
C VAL A 51 -12.68 14.45 -1.75
N LYS A 52 -13.76 13.92 -1.15
CA LYS A 52 -15.09 14.54 -1.22
C LYS A 52 -15.09 15.94 -0.63
N GLU A 53 -14.46 16.14 0.52
CA GLU A 53 -14.34 17.45 1.18
C GLU A 53 -13.56 18.43 0.30
N LYS A 54 -12.33 18.06 -0.11
CA LYS A 54 -11.44 18.94 -0.89
C LYS A 54 -12.00 19.32 -2.28
N THR A 55 -12.85 18.45 -2.85
CA THR A 55 -13.50 18.70 -4.14
C THR A 55 -14.94 19.22 -4.01
N GLN A 56 -15.41 19.52 -2.79
CA GLN A 56 -16.79 19.97 -2.52
C GLN A 56 -17.85 19.03 -3.13
N GLY A 57 -17.54 17.72 -3.14
CA GLY A 57 -18.40 16.67 -3.68
C GLY A 57 -18.33 16.47 -5.20
N ASN A 58 -17.48 17.20 -5.91
CA ASN A 58 -17.29 17.03 -7.36
C ASN A 58 -16.58 15.71 -7.71
N VAL A 59 -15.88 15.10 -6.74
CA VAL A 59 -15.30 13.76 -6.88
C VAL A 59 -15.82 12.88 -5.76
N VAL A 60 -16.30 11.70 -6.12
CA VAL A 60 -16.74 10.65 -5.18
C VAL A 60 -15.86 9.43 -5.34
N VAL A 61 -15.27 8.98 -4.24
CA VAL A 61 -14.49 7.73 -4.19
C VAL A 61 -15.36 6.63 -3.60
N GLU A 62 -15.63 5.60 -4.40
CA GLU A 62 -16.35 4.39 -3.98
C GLU A 62 -15.33 3.34 -3.56
N VAL A 63 -15.35 2.92 -2.29
CA VAL A 63 -14.40 1.95 -1.73
C VAL A 63 -14.96 0.54 -1.85
N PHE A 64 -14.17 -0.36 -2.46
CA PHE A 64 -14.47 -1.78 -2.63
C PHE A 64 -13.46 -2.61 -1.84
N SER A 65 -13.84 -2.99 -0.62
CA SER A 65 -13.00 -3.68 0.35
C SER A 65 -13.13 -5.20 0.30
N GLY A 66 -12.22 -5.91 0.99
CA GLY A 66 -12.28 -7.37 1.16
C GLY A 66 -12.02 -8.16 -0.13
N GLY A 67 -11.37 -7.56 -1.12
CA GLY A 67 -11.09 -8.24 -2.39
C GLY A 67 -12.33 -8.49 -3.26
N THR A 68 -13.42 -7.75 -3.05
CA THR A 68 -14.68 -7.91 -3.81
C THR A 68 -14.53 -7.68 -5.31
N LEU A 69 -13.52 -6.91 -5.73
CA LEU A 69 -13.16 -6.72 -7.15
C LEU A 69 -11.98 -7.59 -7.61
N GLY A 70 -11.54 -8.55 -6.79
CA GLY A 70 -10.41 -9.42 -7.06
C GLY A 70 -9.21 -9.16 -6.14
N ASP A 71 -8.16 -9.98 -6.29
CA ASP A 71 -6.90 -9.77 -5.60
C ASP A 71 -6.11 -8.58 -6.20
N TRP A 72 -4.96 -8.26 -5.61
CA TRP A 72 -4.13 -7.14 -6.05
C TRP A 72 -3.74 -7.21 -7.53
N ARG A 73 -3.53 -8.41 -8.09
CA ARG A 73 -3.16 -8.58 -9.49
C ARG A 73 -4.32 -8.19 -10.41
N VAL A 74 -5.49 -8.74 -10.16
CA VAL A 74 -6.71 -8.47 -10.94
C VAL A 74 -7.04 -6.99 -10.90
N THR A 75 -6.95 -6.37 -9.71
CA THR A 75 -7.28 -4.95 -9.55
C THR A 75 -6.26 -4.02 -10.19
N ILE A 76 -4.95 -4.30 -10.11
CA ILE A 76 -3.91 -3.51 -10.79
C ILE A 76 -4.03 -3.66 -12.31
N GLU A 77 -4.25 -4.88 -12.82
CA GLU A 77 -4.52 -5.11 -14.25
C GLU A 77 -5.80 -4.37 -14.72
N GLY A 78 -6.79 -4.22 -13.83
CA GLY A 78 -8.03 -3.50 -14.05
C GLY A 78 -7.92 -1.98 -14.12
N LEU A 79 -6.79 -1.38 -13.74
CA LEU A 79 -6.59 0.08 -13.79
C LEU A 79 -6.57 0.60 -15.22
N LYS A 80 -5.77 -0.01 -16.10
CA LYS A 80 -5.60 0.44 -17.49
C LYS A 80 -6.90 0.41 -18.31
N PRO A 81 -7.73 -0.66 -18.27
CA PRO A 81 -9.03 -0.66 -18.93
C PRO A 81 -10.11 0.12 -18.19
N GLY A 82 -9.81 0.70 -17.03
CA GLY A 82 -10.75 1.48 -16.23
C GLY A 82 -11.84 0.64 -15.54
N ILE A 83 -11.59 -0.64 -15.29
CA ILE A 83 -12.50 -1.51 -14.47
C ILE A 83 -12.51 -0.99 -13.04
N VAL A 84 -11.34 -0.62 -12.51
CA VAL A 84 -11.14 0.18 -11.31
C VAL A 84 -10.33 1.43 -11.68
N ASN A 85 -10.42 2.48 -10.88
CA ASN A 85 -9.73 3.74 -11.16
C ASN A 85 -8.52 3.95 -10.24
N ALA A 86 -8.57 3.34 -9.06
CA ALA A 86 -7.51 3.38 -8.06
C ALA A 86 -7.42 2.06 -7.30
N VAL A 87 -6.24 1.74 -6.81
CA VAL A 87 -5.98 0.60 -5.92
C VAL A 87 -5.12 1.10 -4.77
N ILE A 88 -5.35 0.64 -3.55
CA ILE A 88 -4.38 0.79 -2.46
C ILE A 88 -3.63 -0.51 -2.28
N GLU A 89 -2.32 -0.51 -2.51
CA GLU A 89 -1.47 -1.70 -2.38
C GLU A 89 -0.02 -1.32 -2.06
N SER A 90 0.77 -2.33 -1.65
CA SER A 90 2.21 -2.21 -1.48
C SER A 90 2.87 -1.91 -2.82
N ILE A 91 3.86 -1.01 -2.83
CA ILE A 91 4.64 -0.67 -4.03
C ILE A 91 5.20 -1.94 -4.68
N GLY A 92 5.60 -2.94 -3.89
CA GLY A 92 6.13 -4.21 -4.36
C GLY A 92 5.20 -4.98 -5.31
N THR A 93 3.87 -4.75 -5.23
CA THR A 93 2.90 -5.40 -6.13
C THR A 93 3.06 -4.96 -7.60
N LEU A 94 3.81 -3.89 -7.85
CA LEU A 94 4.15 -3.42 -9.20
C LEU A 94 5.37 -4.13 -9.81
N GLU A 95 6.02 -5.09 -9.11
CA GLU A 95 7.17 -5.85 -9.63
C GLU A 95 6.93 -6.49 -11.02
N PRO A 96 5.72 -7.00 -11.36
CA PRO A 96 5.43 -7.51 -12.69
C PRO A 96 5.49 -6.47 -13.81
N TYR A 97 5.34 -5.19 -13.49
CA TYR A 97 5.31 -4.07 -14.45
C TYR A 97 6.64 -3.32 -14.48
N THR A 98 7.35 -3.26 -13.35
CA THR A 98 8.67 -2.66 -13.24
C THR A 98 9.49 -3.34 -12.16
N LYS A 99 10.70 -3.79 -12.52
CA LYS A 99 11.63 -4.42 -11.56
C LYS A 99 12.00 -3.49 -10.41
N LEU A 100 11.92 -2.17 -10.62
CA LEU A 100 12.25 -1.17 -9.60
C LEU A 100 11.33 -1.25 -8.37
N ALA A 101 10.10 -1.74 -8.54
CA ALA A 101 9.17 -1.93 -7.43
C ALA A 101 9.64 -2.99 -6.41
N GLY A 102 10.58 -3.87 -6.81
CA GLY A 102 11.21 -4.82 -5.91
C GLY A 102 12.01 -4.20 -4.77
N ILE A 103 12.23 -2.87 -4.79
CA ILE A 103 12.88 -2.16 -3.67
C ILE A 103 12.00 -2.15 -2.41
N ASP A 104 10.68 -2.09 -2.54
CA ASP A 104 9.77 -2.04 -1.40
C ASP A 104 9.81 -3.32 -0.54
N PRO A 105 9.73 -4.54 -1.11
CA PRO A 105 9.90 -5.78 -0.35
C PRO A 105 11.37 -6.21 -0.15
N PHE A 106 12.36 -5.33 -0.39
CA PHE A 106 13.75 -5.69 -0.24
C PHE A 106 14.06 -6.00 1.24
N PRO A 107 14.55 -7.20 1.58
CA PRO A 107 14.70 -7.62 2.96
C PRO A 107 15.77 -6.82 3.68
N TYR A 108 15.45 -6.37 4.90
CA TYR A 108 16.35 -5.63 5.79
C TYR A 108 17.02 -4.40 5.15
N LEU A 109 16.38 -3.76 4.17
CA LEU A 109 16.89 -2.58 3.48
C LEU A 109 17.13 -1.41 4.45
N TYR A 110 16.19 -1.22 5.36
CA TYR A 110 16.25 -0.10 6.31
C TYR A 110 16.93 -0.53 7.62
N ARG A 111 17.71 0.39 8.18
CA ARG A 111 18.35 0.19 9.51
C ARG A 111 17.30 0.07 10.61
N ASP A 112 16.34 0.98 10.58
CA ASP A 112 15.22 1.11 11.51
C ASP A 112 14.08 1.91 10.88
N PHE A 113 13.03 2.17 11.65
CA PHE A 113 11.87 2.94 11.18
C PHE A 113 12.21 4.42 10.92
N GLU A 114 13.13 5.02 11.69
CA GLU A 114 13.57 6.39 11.44
C GLU A 114 14.30 6.51 10.08
N HIS A 115 15.12 5.53 9.74
CA HIS A 115 15.74 5.47 8.42
C HIS A 115 14.67 5.32 7.30
N PHE A 116 13.68 4.46 7.52
CA PHE A 116 12.56 4.32 6.59
C PHE A 116 11.85 5.66 6.34
N LYS A 117 11.52 6.41 7.42
CA LYS A 117 10.91 7.74 7.33
C LYS A 117 11.78 8.73 6.56
N LYS A 118 13.08 8.76 6.84
CA LYS A 118 14.02 9.65 6.15
C LYS A 118 14.11 9.36 4.66
N VAL A 119 13.96 8.11 4.25
CA VAL A 119 13.91 7.74 2.82
C VAL A 119 12.59 8.17 2.20
N TRP A 120 11.46 7.69 2.73
CA TRP A 120 10.18 7.80 2.03
C TRP A 120 9.49 9.15 2.19
N TYR A 121 9.76 9.92 3.26
CA TYR A 121 9.15 11.23 3.50
C TYR A 121 10.13 12.38 3.22
N SER A 122 10.92 12.23 2.17
CA SER A 122 11.89 13.20 1.66
C SER A 122 11.86 13.25 0.14
N GLU A 123 12.66 14.14 -0.43
CA GLU A 123 12.85 14.23 -1.88
C GLU A 123 13.29 12.90 -2.51
N THR A 124 14.08 12.09 -1.79
CA THR A 124 14.46 10.74 -2.23
C THR A 124 13.24 9.86 -2.45
N GLY A 125 12.29 9.85 -1.52
CA GLY A 125 11.04 9.09 -1.63
C GLY A 125 10.18 9.55 -2.81
N ASP A 126 10.05 10.87 -3.00
CA ASP A 126 9.31 11.43 -4.13
C ASP A 126 9.92 11.02 -5.48
N GLN A 127 11.27 11.05 -5.58
CA GLN A 127 12.00 10.61 -6.76
C GLN A 127 11.84 9.10 -7.00
N LEU A 128 11.89 8.27 -5.96
CA LEU A 128 11.66 6.83 -6.05
C LEU A 128 10.24 6.52 -6.51
N LEU A 129 9.22 7.16 -5.93
CA LEU A 129 7.82 6.98 -6.36
C LEU A 129 7.65 7.35 -7.83
N LYS A 130 8.23 8.48 -8.25
CA LYS A 130 8.19 8.91 -9.63
C LYS A 130 8.90 7.92 -10.56
N LYS A 131 10.13 7.49 -10.22
CA LYS A 131 10.96 6.55 -11.01
C LYS A 131 10.23 5.20 -11.19
N ILE A 132 9.63 4.67 -10.12
CA ILE A 132 8.86 3.42 -10.14
C ILE A 132 7.57 3.60 -10.96
N GLY A 133 6.83 4.66 -10.70
CA GLY A 133 5.57 4.95 -11.39
C GLY A 133 5.77 5.14 -12.90
N ASP A 134 6.76 5.94 -13.30
CA ASP A 134 7.09 6.19 -14.71
C ASP A 134 7.48 4.91 -15.45
N ALA A 135 8.30 4.07 -14.81
CA ALA A 135 8.74 2.81 -15.41
C ALA A 135 7.60 1.78 -15.54
N GLY A 136 6.63 1.80 -14.64
CA GLY A 136 5.47 0.89 -14.64
C GLY A 136 4.24 1.41 -15.39
N GLY A 137 4.20 2.71 -15.72
CA GLY A 137 3.01 3.36 -16.32
C GLY A 137 1.94 3.74 -15.31
N PHE A 138 2.32 3.99 -14.05
CA PHE A 138 1.43 4.32 -12.95
C PHE A 138 1.69 5.71 -12.37
N ARG A 139 0.69 6.28 -11.72
CA ARG A 139 0.83 7.38 -10.78
C ARG A 139 0.67 6.84 -9.36
N LEU A 140 1.72 7.00 -8.55
CA LEU A 140 1.78 6.59 -7.16
C LEU A 140 1.69 7.82 -6.27
N ILE A 141 0.79 7.83 -5.28
CA ILE A 141 0.62 8.95 -4.36
C ILE A 141 0.42 8.46 -2.93
N GLY A 142 0.85 9.26 -1.96
CA GLY A 142 0.64 9.02 -0.53
C GLY A 142 1.34 7.76 0.00
N PRO A 143 2.68 7.67 -0.06
CA PRO A 143 3.40 6.54 0.54
C PRO A 143 3.17 6.52 2.04
N MET A 144 2.69 5.39 2.55
CA MET A 144 2.34 5.22 3.95
C MET A 144 2.93 3.94 4.52
N TYR A 145 3.57 4.04 5.67
CA TYR A 145 4.09 2.89 6.39
C TYR A 145 2.95 1.96 6.83
N ARG A 146 3.09 0.69 6.49
CA ARG A 146 2.07 -0.33 6.82
C ARG A 146 2.46 -1.26 7.96
N GLY A 147 3.59 -1.03 8.59
CA GLY A 147 4.13 -1.87 9.65
C GLY A 147 5.28 -2.79 9.18
N ALA A 148 6.06 -3.28 10.14
CA ALA A 148 7.02 -4.33 9.91
C ALA A 148 6.31 -5.68 9.65
N ARG A 149 6.92 -6.52 8.80
CA ARG A 149 6.39 -7.86 8.50
C ARG A 149 6.93 -8.89 9.49
N TYR A 150 6.02 -9.68 10.04
CA TYR A 150 6.24 -10.78 10.97
C TYR A 150 5.85 -12.09 10.31
N VAL A 151 6.30 -13.21 10.87
CA VAL A 151 5.82 -14.52 10.44
C VAL A 151 4.80 -15.05 11.43
N THR A 152 3.58 -15.35 10.99
CA THR A 152 2.65 -16.21 11.74
C THR A 152 2.82 -17.65 11.29
N SER A 153 2.98 -18.60 12.23
CA SER A 153 3.38 -19.96 11.93
C SER A 153 2.70 -20.99 12.84
N LYS A 154 2.44 -22.17 12.26
CA LYS A 154 2.04 -23.37 13.00
C LYS A 154 3.23 -24.04 13.70
N LYS A 155 4.45 -23.74 13.23
CA LYS A 155 5.70 -24.31 13.74
C LYS A 155 6.54 -23.19 14.33
N LYS A 156 7.05 -23.42 15.54
CA LYS A 156 8.00 -22.50 16.16
C LYS A 156 9.36 -22.63 15.49
N PHE A 157 10.02 -21.49 15.27
CA PHE A 157 11.43 -21.44 14.92
C PHE A 157 12.09 -20.23 15.60
N THR A 158 13.35 -20.37 15.96
CA THR A 158 14.14 -19.39 16.68
C THR A 158 15.49 -19.09 15.99
N ASN A 159 15.80 -19.83 14.94
CA ASN A 159 17.06 -19.75 14.21
C ASN A 159 16.88 -20.13 12.74
N LEU A 160 17.93 -19.94 11.94
CA LEU A 160 17.92 -20.16 10.49
C LEU A 160 17.78 -21.66 10.12
N GLU A 161 18.35 -22.59 10.93
CA GLU A 161 18.27 -24.02 10.67
C GLU A 161 16.82 -24.53 10.75
N GLU A 162 16.06 -24.03 11.68
CA GLU A 162 14.65 -24.40 11.89
C GLU A 162 13.73 -23.90 10.78
N LEU A 163 14.19 -22.90 9.97
CA LEU A 163 13.47 -22.44 8.78
C LEU A 163 13.55 -23.43 7.61
N ARG A 164 14.51 -24.37 7.64
CA ARG A 164 14.76 -25.26 6.50
C ARG A 164 13.52 -26.09 6.15
N GLY A 165 13.01 -25.88 4.92
CA GLY A 165 11.85 -26.59 4.40
C GLY A 165 10.51 -26.18 4.98
N LEU A 166 10.46 -25.10 5.82
CA LEU A 166 9.19 -24.54 6.28
C LEU A 166 8.35 -24.10 5.08
N LYS A 167 7.17 -24.67 4.92
CA LYS A 167 6.22 -24.25 3.88
C LYS A 167 5.63 -22.91 4.25
N ILE A 168 6.15 -21.84 3.67
CA ILE A 168 5.70 -20.48 3.95
C ILE A 168 4.95 -19.90 2.76
N ARG A 169 3.76 -19.41 2.99
CA ARG A 169 3.07 -18.62 1.96
C ARG A 169 3.78 -17.27 1.80
N ALA A 170 4.06 -16.92 0.56
CA ALA A 170 4.50 -15.58 0.19
C ALA A 170 3.64 -15.03 -0.95
N PRO A 171 3.57 -13.68 -1.14
CA PRO A 171 2.98 -13.11 -2.35
C PRO A 171 3.71 -13.66 -3.59
N GLN A 172 3.01 -13.72 -4.73
CA GLN A 172 3.60 -14.17 -5.99
C GLN A 172 4.48 -13.08 -6.61
N LEU A 173 5.50 -12.64 -5.86
CA LEU A 173 6.47 -11.61 -6.19
C LEU A 173 7.87 -12.17 -6.00
N LYS A 174 8.76 -11.92 -6.97
CA LYS A 174 10.08 -12.57 -7.02
C LYS A 174 10.94 -12.25 -5.80
N MET A 175 10.91 -10.99 -5.33
CA MET A 175 11.70 -10.57 -4.18
C MET A 175 11.32 -11.35 -2.92
N TYR A 176 10.02 -11.49 -2.62
CA TYR A 176 9.56 -12.29 -1.46
C TYR A 176 9.95 -13.77 -1.60
N LEU A 177 9.71 -14.37 -2.77
CA LEU A 177 10.02 -15.78 -2.99
C LEU A 177 11.53 -16.04 -2.82
N LYS A 178 12.38 -15.19 -3.41
CA LYS A 178 13.84 -15.30 -3.28
C LYS A 178 14.34 -15.07 -1.87
N THR A 179 13.74 -14.15 -1.13
CA THR A 179 14.07 -13.93 0.28
C THR A 179 13.88 -15.22 1.09
N TRP A 180 12.73 -15.87 0.98
CA TRP A 180 12.45 -17.10 1.73
C TRP A 180 13.23 -18.32 1.23
N GLU A 181 13.50 -18.42 -0.07
CA GLU A 181 14.41 -19.44 -0.62
C GLU A 181 15.83 -19.29 -0.05
N LEU A 182 16.38 -18.09 0.00
CA LEU A 182 17.70 -17.82 0.58
C LEU A 182 17.75 -18.15 2.06
N LEU A 183 16.67 -17.90 2.80
CA LEU A 183 16.54 -18.26 4.20
C LEU A 183 16.34 -19.79 4.41
N GLY A 184 16.22 -20.59 3.34
CA GLY A 184 16.09 -22.04 3.41
C GLY A 184 14.66 -22.55 3.56
N ALA A 185 13.66 -21.67 3.59
CA ALA A 185 12.25 -22.06 3.61
C ALA A 185 11.77 -22.53 2.22
N ALA A 186 10.59 -23.10 2.16
CA ALA A 186 9.91 -23.52 0.93
C ALA A 186 8.73 -22.55 0.65
N PRO A 187 8.96 -21.42 -0.04
CA PRO A 187 7.91 -20.46 -0.31
C PRO A 187 6.89 -21.00 -1.30
N THR A 188 5.61 -20.81 -0.98
CA THR A 188 4.47 -21.15 -1.83
C THR A 188 3.74 -19.87 -2.23
N PRO A 189 3.77 -19.48 -3.52
CA PRO A 189 3.03 -18.32 -4.00
C PRO A 189 1.52 -18.54 -3.91
N MET A 190 0.80 -17.58 -3.30
CA MET A 190 -0.64 -17.70 -3.08
C MET A 190 -1.27 -16.31 -2.91
N ALA A 191 -2.51 -16.12 -3.38
CA ALA A 191 -3.26 -14.87 -3.16
C ALA A 191 -3.50 -14.60 -1.66
N ALA A 192 -3.66 -13.32 -1.30
CA ALA A 192 -3.90 -12.96 0.10
C ALA A 192 -5.22 -13.55 0.64
N THR A 193 -6.25 -13.59 -0.18
CA THR A 193 -7.57 -14.14 0.15
C THR A 193 -7.58 -15.65 0.39
N GLU A 194 -6.52 -16.35 -0.04
CA GLU A 194 -6.39 -17.82 0.10
C GLU A 194 -5.56 -18.23 1.34
N ILE A 195 -4.93 -17.28 2.04
CA ILE A 195 -4.00 -17.56 3.15
C ILE A 195 -4.66 -18.37 4.26
N TYR A 196 -5.84 -17.94 4.73
CA TYR A 196 -6.54 -18.62 5.83
C TYR A 196 -6.84 -20.08 5.46
N THR A 197 -7.41 -20.29 4.29
CA THR A 197 -7.72 -21.65 3.79
C THR A 197 -6.45 -22.48 3.56
N GLY A 198 -5.39 -21.92 3.00
CA GLY A 198 -4.11 -22.58 2.79
C GLY A 198 -3.46 -23.03 4.10
N LEU A 199 -3.49 -22.19 5.12
CA LEU A 199 -3.08 -22.54 6.48
C LEU A 199 -4.00 -23.62 7.06
N GLN A 200 -5.32 -23.44 7.00
CA GLN A 200 -6.28 -24.40 7.58
C GLN A 200 -6.10 -25.81 6.99
N GLN A 201 -5.94 -25.93 5.69
CA GLN A 201 -5.76 -27.20 4.98
C GLN A 201 -4.33 -27.76 5.08
N GLY A 202 -3.35 -27.01 5.63
CA GLY A 202 -1.95 -27.45 5.72
C GLY A 202 -1.19 -27.42 4.40
N THR A 203 -1.69 -26.72 3.39
CA THR A 203 -0.94 -26.43 2.16
C THR A 203 0.33 -25.67 2.48
N VAL A 204 0.24 -24.74 3.44
CA VAL A 204 1.35 -24.00 4.04
C VAL A 204 1.29 -24.09 5.57
N ASP A 205 2.46 -23.96 6.20
CA ASP A 205 2.61 -23.99 7.67
C ASP A 205 2.75 -22.58 8.26
N ALA A 206 3.11 -21.59 7.44
CA ALA A 206 3.38 -20.23 7.83
C ALA A 206 3.01 -19.23 6.73
N GLN A 207 2.94 -17.96 7.10
CA GLN A 207 2.85 -16.82 6.21
C GLN A 207 3.53 -15.61 6.85
N GLU A 208 3.77 -14.55 6.07
CA GLU A 208 4.42 -13.33 6.53
C GLU A 208 3.62 -12.10 6.08
N ASN A 209 3.37 -11.19 7.00
CA ASN A 209 2.67 -9.92 6.78
C ASN A 209 2.85 -8.98 7.99
N PRO A 210 2.44 -7.70 7.89
CA PRO A 210 2.30 -6.82 9.04
C PRO A 210 1.27 -7.34 10.04
N LEU A 211 1.39 -6.90 11.29
CA LEU A 211 0.58 -7.39 12.40
C LEU A 211 -0.92 -7.12 12.26
N ASP A 212 -1.28 -5.93 11.76
CA ASP A 212 -2.66 -5.56 11.48
C ASP A 212 -3.32 -6.51 10.49
N PHE A 213 -2.65 -6.79 9.37
CA PHE A 213 -3.09 -7.77 8.39
C PHE A 213 -3.27 -9.16 9.02
N CYS A 214 -2.25 -9.63 9.74
CA CYS A 214 -2.32 -10.95 10.38
C CYS A 214 -3.49 -11.05 11.37
N TYR A 215 -3.79 -9.98 12.07
CA TYR A 215 -4.89 -9.92 13.02
C TYR A 215 -6.26 -9.84 12.32
N SER A 216 -6.40 -8.98 11.31
CA SER A 216 -7.65 -8.78 10.56
C SER A 216 -8.07 -10.02 9.77
N TYR A 217 -7.11 -10.83 9.32
CA TYR A 217 -7.35 -12.14 8.69
C TYR A 217 -7.51 -13.29 9.69
N ALA A 218 -7.59 -12.99 11.00
CA ALA A 218 -7.76 -13.96 12.08
C ALA A 218 -6.71 -15.11 12.08
N LEU A 219 -5.48 -14.84 11.60
CA LEU A 219 -4.46 -15.89 11.47
C LEU A 219 -3.99 -16.45 12.83
N TYR A 220 -4.27 -15.75 13.91
CA TYR A 220 -4.07 -16.21 15.30
C TYR A 220 -4.90 -17.47 15.62
N GLU A 221 -5.99 -17.75 14.91
CA GLU A 221 -6.79 -18.96 15.12
C GLU A 221 -6.08 -20.24 14.65
N LEU A 222 -5.18 -20.10 13.66
CA LEU A 222 -4.51 -21.21 13.00
C LEU A 222 -3.02 -21.29 13.35
N CYS A 223 -2.40 -20.20 13.74
CA CYS A 223 -0.97 -20.03 13.94
C CYS A 223 -0.68 -19.66 15.41
N PRO A 224 -0.25 -20.61 16.24
CA PRO A 224 0.06 -20.35 17.65
C PRO A 224 1.37 -19.57 17.88
N PHE A 225 2.14 -19.30 16.82
CA PHE A 225 3.41 -18.59 16.93
C PHE A 225 3.44 -17.35 16.05
N LEU A 226 3.88 -16.24 16.64
CA LEU A 226 4.21 -14.97 15.97
C LEU A 226 5.71 -14.75 16.09
N ILE A 227 6.45 -14.87 14.98
CA ILE A 227 7.91 -14.75 14.98
C ILE A 227 8.32 -13.34 14.55
N GLU A 228 9.15 -12.69 15.36
CA GLU A 228 9.57 -11.30 15.18
C GLU A 228 10.71 -11.14 14.17
N THR A 229 10.53 -11.64 12.96
CA THR A 229 11.54 -11.53 11.89
C THR A 229 11.77 -10.10 11.42
N ARG A 230 10.76 -9.24 11.41
CA ARG A 230 10.80 -7.83 10.99
C ARG A 230 11.62 -7.60 9.71
N HIS A 231 11.53 -8.54 8.79
CA HIS A 231 12.41 -8.67 7.62
C HIS A 231 12.15 -7.64 6.53
N VAL A 232 10.96 -7.00 6.52
CA VAL A 232 10.58 -5.96 5.57
C VAL A 232 9.83 -4.86 6.31
N LEU A 233 10.17 -3.60 6.01
CA LEU A 233 9.37 -2.41 6.25
C LEU A 233 8.88 -1.94 4.90
N SER A 234 7.57 -1.85 4.68
CA SER A 234 7.01 -1.55 3.36
C SER A 234 5.97 -0.43 3.39
N ASN A 235 5.71 0.14 2.21
CA ASN A 235 4.68 1.15 2.01
C ASN A 235 3.44 0.56 1.34
N ASP A 236 2.27 1.01 1.77
CA ASP A 236 1.11 1.09 0.90
C ASP A 236 1.10 2.44 0.18
N VAL A 237 0.57 2.47 -1.04
CA VAL A 237 0.36 3.68 -1.84
C VAL A 237 -0.97 3.60 -2.56
N PHE A 238 -1.55 4.75 -2.88
CA PHE A 238 -2.63 4.79 -3.87
C PHE A 238 -2.02 4.74 -5.27
N ILE A 239 -2.49 3.79 -6.08
CA ILE A 239 -2.00 3.48 -7.42
C ILE A 239 -3.10 3.82 -8.42
N PHE A 240 -2.78 4.64 -9.41
CA PHE A 240 -3.64 4.97 -10.54
C PHE A 240 -2.93 4.58 -11.84
N ASP A 241 -3.68 4.26 -12.89
CA ASP A 241 -3.11 4.32 -14.25
C ASP A 241 -2.65 5.75 -14.52
N ARG A 242 -1.45 5.91 -15.07
CA ARG A 242 -0.86 7.25 -15.28
C ARG A 242 -1.69 8.07 -16.24
N ALA A 243 -2.09 7.51 -17.37
CA ALA A 243 -2.84 8.24 -18.40
C ALA A 243 -4.22 8.67 -17.85
N TYR A 244 -4.88 7.81 -17.07
CA TYR A 244 -6.12 8.17 -16.39
C TYR A 244 -5.91 9.33 -15.43
N PHE A 245 -4.88 9.27 -14.57
CA PHE A 245 -4.62 10.31 -13.58
C PHE A 245 -4.30 11.66 -14.23
N GLU A 246 -3.44 11.67 -15.26
CA GLU A 246 -3.04 12.87 -15.99
C GLU A 246 -4.17 13.49 -16.81
N ALA A 247 -5.20 12.71 -17.17
CA ALA A 247 -6.40 13.20 -17.84
C ALA A 247 -7.41 13.87 -16.91
N LEU A 248 -7.27 13.71 -15.58
CA LEU A 248 -8.12 14.41 -14.60
C LEU A 248 -7.80 15.91 -14.60
N PRO A 249 -8.77 16.79 -14.30
CA PRO A 249 -8.50 18.22 -14.09
C PRO A 249 -7.40 18.43 -13.04
N GLU A 250 -6.52 19.42 -13.24
CA GLU A 250 -5.39 19.69 -12.33
C GLU A 250 -5.83 19.91 -10.87
N GLU A 251 -6.98 20.54 -10.67
CA GLU A 251 -7.57 20.74 -9.33
C GLU A 251 -7.93 19.41 -8.66
N VAL A 252 -8.42 18.44 -9.45
CA VAL A 252 -8.74 17.09 -8.96
C VAL A 252 -7.45 16.33 -8.63
N GLN A 253 -6.45 16.40 -9.52
CA GLN A 253 -5.14 15.79 -9.26
C GLN A 253 -4.54 16.29 -7.95
N ARG A 254 -4.56 17.61 -7.71
CA ARG A 254 -4.08 18.20 -6.44
C ARG A 254 -4.85 17.70 -5.24
N ALA A 255 -6.19 17.71 -5.31
CA ALA A 255 -7.03 17.24 -4.22
C ALA A 255 -6.75 15.77 -3.86
N LEU A 256 -6.55 14.90 -4.87
CA LEU A 256 -6.18 13.49 -4.67
C LEU A 256 -4.80 13.37 -3.99
N ILE A 257 -3.79 14.13 -4.43
CA ILE A 257 -2.44 14.10 -3.85
C ILE A 257 -2.48 14.60 -2.40
N GLU A 258 -3.14 15.72 -2.13
CA GLU A 258 -3.27 16.27 -0.78
C GLU A 258 -3.99 15.29 0.15
N ALA A 259 -5.12 14.74 -0.28
CA ALA A 259 -5.86 13.73 0.50
C ALA A 259 -5.00 12.50 0.78
N ALA A 260 -4.26 12.00 -0.22
CA ALA A 260 -3.38 10.86 -0.07
C ALA A 260 -2.24 11.12 0.94
N ASN A 261 -1.66 12.33 0.91
CA ASN A 261 -0.60 12.71 1.84
C ASN A 261 -1.11 12.83 3.28
N GLU A 262 -2.30 13.40 3.49
CA GLU A 262 -2.92 13.44 4.82
C GLU A 262 -3.23 12.05 5.36
N VAL A 263 -3.75 11.16 4.51
CA VAL A 263 -3.97 9.74 4.85
C VAL A 263 -2.65 9.05 5.18
N ALA A 264 -1.61 9.31 4.40
CA ALA A 264 -0.29 8.70 4.59
C ALA A 264 0.31 9.08 5.96
N GLN A 265 0.22 10.35 6.36
CA GLN A 265 0.66 10.81 7.67
C GLN A 265 -0.12 10.11 8.80
N TRP A 266 -1.44 10.10 8.70
CA TRP A 266 -2.29 9.43 9.68
C TRP A 266 -1.99 7.93 9.78
N ARG A 267 -1.92 7.22 8.62
CA ARG A 267 -1.73 5.77 8.58
C ARG A 267 -0.35 5.37 9.11
N THR A 268 0.67 6.18 8.83
CA THR A 268 2.03 5.96 9.32
C THR A 268 2.09 6.07 10.84
N ALA A 269 1.56 7.16 11.41
CA ALA A 269 1.47 7.34 12.86
C ALA A 269 0.65 6.21 13.52
N TYR A 270 -0.49 5.86 12.93
CA TYR A 270 -1.32 4.75 13.41
C TYR A 270 -0.55 3.43 13.43
N SER A 271 0.19 3.09 12.38
CA SER A 271 0.93 1.82 12.31
C SER A 271 2.03 1.76 13.37
N GLU A 272 2.72 2.87 13.60
CA GLU A 272 3.78 2.98 14.61
C GLU A 272 3.20 2.79 16.03
N GLU A 273 2.12 3.51 16.35
CA GLU A 273 1.48 3.45 17.66
C GLU A 273 0.85 2.08 17.94
N GLN A 274 0.26 1.45 16.93
CA GLN A 274 -0.49 0.20 17.10
C GLN A 274 0.37 -1.06 17.07
N GLU A 275 1.65 -1.00 16.70
CA GLU A 275 2.48 -2.21 16.60
C GLU A 275 2.53 -3.00 17.91
N GLN A 276 2.81 -2.34 19.03
CA GLN A 276 2.85 -2.99 20.35
C GLN A 276 1.46 -3.45 20.83
N GLU A 277 0.42 -2.72 20.47
CA GLU A 277 -0.96 -3.08 20.76
C GLU A 277 -1.37 -4.37 20.02
N TYR A 278 -0.98 -4.54 18.76
CA TYR A 278 -1.21 -5.79 18.05
C TYR A 278 -0.44 -6.96 18.66
N VAL A 279 0.81 -6.77 19.09
CA VAL A 279 1.57 -7.80 19.83
C VAL A 279 0.81 -8.21 21.09
N ARG A 280 0.23 -7.26 21.86
CA ARG A 280 -0.59 -7.55 23.02
C ARG A 280 -1.86 -8.34 22.65
N LYS A 281 -2.57 -7.93 21.61
CA LYS A 281 -3.77 -8.63 21.10
C LYS A 281 -3.47 -10.06 20.69
N PHE A 282 -2.32 -10.34 20.06
CA PHE A 282 -1.91 -11.71 19.74
C PHE A 282 -1.69 -12.55 21.01
N LYS A 283 -1.03 -12.00 22.03
CA LYS A 283 -0.85 -12.68 23.34
C LYS A 283 -2.20 -12.98 24.02
N GLU A 284 -3.17 -12.07 23.95
CA GLU A 284 -4.54 -12.29 24.46
C GLU A 284 -5.28 -13.42 23.73
N LYS A 285 -4.89 -13.72 22.47
CA LYS A 285 -5.37 -14.85 21.69
C LYS A 285 -4.55 -16.14 21.93
N ASN A 286 -3.70 -16.17 22.97
CA ASN A 286 -2.80 -17.27 23.31
C ASN A 286 -1.75 -17.58 22.22
N VAL A 287 -1.37 -16.59 21.41
CA VAL A 287 -0.26 -16.72 20.46
C VAL A 287 1.04 -16.42 21.18
N GLU A 288 2.00 -17.35 21.09
CA GLU A 288 3.35 -17.15 21.60
C GLU A 288 4.12 -16.19 20.67
N VAL A 289 4.60 -15.09 21.23
CA VAL A 289 5.47 -14.14 20.51
C VAL A 289 6.90 -14.61 20.68
N VAL A 290 7.55 -14.93 19.58
CA VAL A 290 8.88 -15.55 19.54
C VAL A 290 9.89 -14.55 19.00
N ALA A 291 10.82 -14.12 19.85
CA ALA A 291 11.96 -13.35 19.41
C ALA A 291 12.95 -14.23 18.64
N ILE A 292 13.56 -13.68 17.60
CA ILE A 292 14.60 -14.34 16.80
C ILE A 292 15.77 -13.40 16.62
N ASP A 293 16.99 -13.94 16.67
CA ASP A 293 18.18 -13.21 16.26
C ASP A 293 18.14 -12.99 14.73
N THR A 294 18.00 -11.73 14.32
CA THR A 294 17.90 -11.38 12.89
C THR A 294 19.26 -11.22 12.22
N ALA A 295 20.37 -11.23 12.94
CA ALA A 295 21.70 -11.05 12.35
C ALA A 295 22.06 -12.16 11.34
N PRO A 296 21.87 -13.46 11.65
CA PRO A 296 22.10 -14.52 10.67
C PRO A 296 21.15 -14.45 9.46
N LEU A 297 19.90 -13.97 9.66
CA LEU A 297 18.94 -13.80 8.56
C LEU A 297 19.40 -12.67 7.62
N ARG A 298 19.83 -11.53 8.18
CA ARG A 298 20.39 -10.39 7.43
C ARG A 298 21.61 -10.80 6.61
N GLU A 299 22.54 -11.50 7.23
CA GLU A 299 23.75 -12.00 6.56
C GLU A 299 23.36 -12.94 5.39
N ARG A 300 22.42 -13.85 5.62
CA ARG A 300 22.00 -14.82 4.62
C ARG A 300 21.33 -14.19 3.40
N VAL A 301 20.54 -13.13 3.58
CA VAL A 301 19.88 -12.44 2.48
C VAL A 301 20.72 -11.32 1.86
N ALA A 302 21.87 -11.00 2.37
CA ALA A 302 22.72 -9.92 1.84
C ALA A 302 23.12 -10.15 0.36
N GLU A 303 23.23 -11.40 -0.06
CA GLU A 303 23.51 -11.76 -1.46
C GLU A 303 22.36 -11.50 -2.44
N ILE A 304 21.13 -11.18 -1.93
CA ILE A 304 19.94 -10.99 -2.77
C ILE A 304 20.12 -9.86 -3.80
N VAL A 305 20.91 -8.84 -3.47
CA VAL A 305 21.18 -7.72 -4.40
C VAL A 305 21.82 -8.20 -5.71
N ALA A 306 22.64 -9.27 -5.66
CA ALA A 306 23.25 -9.83 -6.85
C ALA A 306 22.22 -10.52 -7.76
N LEU A 307 21.09 -10.98 -7.21
CA LEU A 307 19.99 -11.58 -7.97
C LEU A 307 19.07 -10.53 -8.61
N PHE A 308 19.16 -9.27 -8.14
CA PHE A 308 18.33 -8.16 -8.60
C PHE A 308 19.20 -6.95 -9.01
N PRO A 309 20.03 -7.07 -10.06
CA PRO A 309 21.00 -6.04 -10.44
C PRO A 309 20.36 -4.70 -10.78
N ASP A 310 19.10 -4.70 -11.26
CA ASP A 310 18.33 -3.49 -11.56
C ASP A 310 18.05 -2.64 -10.30
N LEU A 311 18.17 -3.21 -9.09
CA LEU A 311 17.94 -2.51 -7.83
C LEU A 311 19.23 -1.98 -7.17
N LYS A 312 20.40 -2.33 -7.69
CA LYS A 312 21.68 -2.01 -7.04
C LYS A 312 21.82 -0.52 -6.77
N GLU A 313 21.59 0.32 -7.78
CA GLU A 313 21.70 1.78 -7.66
C GLU A 313 20.72 2.33 -6.60
N ILE A 314 19.47 1.88 -6.62
CA ILE A 314 18.45 2.34 -5.66
C ILE A 314 18.80 1.88 -4.23
N VAL A 315 19.32 0.67 -4.06
CA VAL A 315 19.78 0.17 -2.76
C VAL A 315 20.93 1.04 -2.22
N GLU A 316 21.87 1.44 -3.11
CA GLU A 316 22.94 2.35 -2.76
C GLU A 316 22.42 3.75 -2.39
N GLU A 317 21.46 4.30 -3.16
CA GLU A 317 20.78 5.57 -2.86
C GLU A 317 20.10 5.53 -1.49
N VAL A 318 19.33 4.48 -1.21
CA VAL A 318 18.64 4.31 0.09
C VAL A 318 19.64 4.20 1.24
N ASN A 319 20.70 3.42 1.09
CA ASN A 319 21.72 3.23 2.12
C ASN A 319 22.53 4.52 2.42
N ALA A 320 22.63 5.44 1.46
CA ALA A 320 23.31 6.72 1.62
C ALA A 320 22.51 7.74 2.46
N VAL A 321 21.20 7.56 2.62
CA VAL A 321 20.35 8.41 3.47
C VAL A 321 20.76 8.23 4.94
N ARG A 322 21.11 9.35 5.63
CA ARG A 322 21.60 9.35 7.01
C ARG A 322 20.55 9.73 8.04
#